data_e9b9939245811b24948b886629c11b79
#
_entry.id   e9b9939245811b24948b886629c11b79
#
_cell.length_a   1.000
_cell.length_b   1.000
_cell.length_c   1.000
_cell.angle_alpha   90.00
_cell.angle_beta   90.00
_cell.angle_gamma   90.00
#
_symmetry.space_group_name_H-M   'P 1'
#
loop_
_entity.id
_entity.type
_entity.pdbx_description
1 polymer ?
#
loop_
_entity_poly.entity_id
_entity_poly.type
_entity_poly.pdbx_seq_one_letter_code
_entity_poly.pdbx_strand_id
1 'polypeptide(L)'
;MVVPSISSTSTCKQCWCTACLFAKPKRKTPDSSLKVDIPEVEGILTNKDIYPGDKVSCDQYMSPTKGRLIHTRGKESSMKQLCGDTIFVDHATNFIFNNHQVNLTAASTVDSKHKCESKFDEFGVQIKQYAADNHPFRSKVWVEDCTVQRQLSTSHSGVGAHHQVLAERIIQTIFNWS
;
A
#
# COMPACT_ATOMS: atom_id res chain seq x y z
N MET A 1 -24.76 -41.16 -4.39
CA MET A 1 -23.58 -40.48 -4.97
C MET A 1 -22.78 -39.96 -3.80
N VAL A 2 -21.71 -40.70 -3.41
CA VAL A 2 -20.90 -40.35 -2.21
C VAL A 2 -19.86 -39.35 -2.66
N VAL A 3 -19.88 -38.13 -2.08
CA VAL A 3 -18.87 -37.12 -2.33
C VAL A 3 -17.59 -37.59 -1.60
N PRO A 4 -16.47 -37.81 -2.29
CA PRO A 4 -15.23 -38.22 -1.62
C PRO A 4 -14.76 -37.11 -0.67
N SER A 5 -14.42 -37.50 0.56
CA SER A 5 -13.96 -36.57 1.58
C SER A 5 -12.62 -35.95 1.16
N ILE A 6 -12.43 -34.70 1.48
CA ILE A 6 -11.29 -33.83 1.10
C ILE A 6 -9.95 -34.32 1.71
N SER A 7 -9.94 -35.42 2.46
CA SER A 7 -8.72 -35.98 3.09
C SER A 7 -7.77 -36.69 2.13
N SER A 8 -8.15 -36.90 0.85
CA SER A 8 -7.31 -37.62 -0.13
C SER A 8 -6.33 -36.72 -0.92
N THR A 9 -6.29 -35.43 -0.64
CA THR A 9 -5.39 -34.50 -1.38
C THR A 9 -3.93 -34.60 -0.95
N SER A 10 -3.64 -35.30 0.16
CA SER A 10 -2.26 -35.48 0.64
C SER A 10 -1.41 -36.44 -0.20
N THR A 11 -2.01 -37.21 -1.11
CA THR A 11 -1.31 -38.16 -1.98
C THR A 11 -1.06 -37.65 -3.39
N CYS A 12 -1.44 -36.40 -3.69
CA CYS A 12 -1.20 -35.81 -4.99
C CYS A 12 0.30 -35.56 -5.18
N LYS A 13 0.89 -36.10 -6.23
CA LYS A 13 2.27 -35.78 -6.63
C LYS A 13 2.33 -34.28 -6.93
N GLN A 14 2.95 -33.50 -6.05
CA GLN A 14 2.96 -32.04 -6.07
C GLN A 14 3.32 -31.38 -7.41
N CYS A 15 4.15 -32.06 -8.21
CA CYS A 15 4.63 -31.53 -9.48
C CYS A 15 3.63 -31.56 -10.65
N TRP A 16 2.48 -32.23 -10.50
CA TRP A 16 1.52 -32.42 -11.62
C TRP A 16 0.08 -32.06 -11.29
N CYS A 17 -0.19 -31.54 -10.09
CA CYS A 17 -1.53 -31.14 -9.71
C CYS A 17 -1.79 -29.70 -10.19
N THR A 18 -2.72 -29.53 -11.12
CA THR A 18 -3.12 -28.19 -11.61
C THR A 18 -3.62 -27.29 -10.48
N ALA A 19 -4.32 -27.84 -9.49
CA ALA A 19 -4.77 -27.06 -8.32
C ALA A 19 -3.58 -26.56 -7.50
N CYS A 20 -2.48 -27.35 -7.37
CA CYS A 20 -1.27 -26.91 -6.68
C CYS A 20 -0.44 -25.90 -7.50
N LEU A 21 -0.50 -25.98 -8.83
CA LEU A 21 0.15 -25.01 -9.72
C LEU A 21 -0.54 -23.63 -9.68
N PHE A 22 -1.86 -23.61 -9.51
CA PHE A 22 -2.64 -22.38 -9.43
C PHE A 22 -2.83 -21.87 -7.99
N ALA A 23 -2.61 -22.71 -6.97
CA ALA A 23 -2.53 -22.24 -5.60
C ALA A 23 -1.31 -21.31 -5.49
N LYS A 24 -1.54 -20.02 -5.18
CA LYS A 24 -0.46 -19.08 -4.92
C LYS A 24 0.54 -19.71 -3.97
N PRO A 25 1.80 -19.97 -4.37
CA PRO A 25 2.79 -20.54 -3.48
C PRO A 25 2.94 -19.54 -2.31
N LYS A 26 2.57 -19.94 -1.10
CA LYS A 26 2.93 -19.19 0.09
C LYS A 26 4.45 -19.08 0.06
N ARG A 27 4.98 -17.87 0.01
CA ARG A 27 6.42 -17.64 0.20
C ARG A 27 6.81 -18.39 1.46
N LYS A 28 7.74 -19.34 1.35
CA LYS A 28 8.37 -19.90 2.54
C LYS A 28 8.94 -18.72 3.32
N THR A 29 8.54 -18.60 4.56
CA THR A 29 9.25 -17.73 5.51
C THR A 29 10.72 -18.12 5.43
N PRO A 30 11.65 -17.20 5.23
CA PRO A 30 13.07 -17.53 5.29
C PRO A 30 13.32 -18.28 6.59
N ASP A 31 14.03 -19.40 6.50
CA ASP A 31 14.35 -20.21 7.68
C ASP A 31 14.95 -19.28 8.74
N SER A 32 14.35 -19.29 9.93
CA SER A 32 14.80 -18.44 11.05
C SER A 32 16.23 -18.77 11.53
N SER A 33 16.82 -19.84 10.98
CA SER A 33 18.20 -20.24 11.21
C SER A 33 19.23 -19.39 10.46
N LEU A 34 18.84 -18.68 9.41
CA LEU A 34 19.68 -17.67 8.77
C LEU A 34 19.49 -16.32 9.45
N LYS A 35 19.85 -16.21 10.72
CA LYS A 35 20.21 -14.91 11.29
C LYS A 35 21.51 -14.49 10.63
N VAL A 36 21.39 -13.81 9.50
CA VAL A 36 22.47 -12.99 9.01
C VAL A 36 22.57 -11.86 10.02
N ASP A 37 23.62 -11.84 10.83
CA ASP A 37 23.97 -10.65 11.61
C ASP A 37 24.25 -9.55 10.59
N ILE A 38 23.22 -8.77 10.32
CA ILE A 38 23.35 -7.55 9.51
C ILE A 38 24.16 -6.61 10.41
N PRO A 39 25.41 -6.27 10.03
CA PRO A 39 26.18 -5.35 10.82
C PRO A 39 25.33 -4.07 10.97
N GLU A 40 25.24 -3.55 12.20
CA GLU A 40 24.63 -2.24 12.45
C GLU A 40 25.38 -1.24 11.57
N VAL A 41 24.75 -0.86 10.47
CA VAL A 41 25.26 0.20 9.61
C VAL A 41 24.90 1.49 10.31
N GLU A 42 25.90 2.17 10.85
CA GLU A 42 25.75 3.50 11.42
C GLU A 42 25.00 4.40 10.42
N GLY A 43 23.94 5.05 10.88
CA GLY A 43 23.13 5.96 10.06
C GLY A 43 21.85 5.34 9.45
N ILE A 44 21.51 4.09 9.71
CA ILE A 44 20.16 3.58 9.41
C ILE A 44 19.22 4.05 10.51
N LEU A 45 18.28 4.92 10.17
CA LEU A 45 17.19 5.32 11.06
C LEU A 45 16.38 4.08 11.45
N THR A 46 16.46 3.66 12.70
CA THR A 46 15.59 2.65 13.28
C THR A 46 14.19 3.27 13.52
N ASN A 47 13.15 2.44 13.59
CA ASN A 47 11.80 2.95 13.92
C ASN A 47 11.74 3.69 15.28
N LYS A 48 12.75 3.55 16.12
CA LYS A 48 12.85 4.23 17.41
C LYS A 48 13.21 5.71 17.28
N ASP A 49 13.80 6.10 16.15
CA ASP A 49 14.31 7.44 15.88
C ASP A 49 13.38 8.26 14.97
N ILE A 50 12.21 7.71 14.63
CA ILE A 50 11.23 8.34 13.74
C ILE A 50 10.02 8.77 14.57
N TYR A 51 9.67 10.05 14.50
CA TYR A 51 8.47 10.61 15.12
C TYR A 51 7.27 10.55 14.15
N PRO A 52 6.03 10.60 14.69
CA PRO A 52 4.82 10.67 13.84
C PRO A 52 4.92 11.83 12.84
N GLY A 53 4.63 11.53 11.57
CA GLY A 53 4.70 12.51 10.47
C GLY A 53 6.07 12.72 9.85
N ASP A 54 7.18 12.25 10.46
CA ASP A 54 8.51 12.42 9.87
C ASP A 54 8.62 11.76 8.50
N LYS A 55 8.00 10.59 8.32
CA LYS A 55 7.99 9.87 7.06
C LYS A 55 6.68 9.13 6.86
N VAL A 56 6.00 9.43 5.77
CA VAL A 56 4.74 8.78 5.37
C VAL A 56 4.94 8.09 4.03
N SER A 57 4.75 6.77 3.97
CA SER A 57 4.71 6.03 2.71
C SER A 57 3.36 6.23 2.04
N CYS A 58 3.37 6.43 0.73
CA CYS A 58 2.15 6.50 -0.06
C CYS A 58 2.23 5.62 -1.31
N ASP A 59 1.09 5.04 -1.67
CA ASP A 59 0.93 4.20 -2.83
C ASP A 59 -0.52 4.26 -3.34
N GLN A 60 -0.72 3.90 -4.60
CA GLN A 60 -2.03 3.81 -5.22
C GLN A 60 -2.32 2.39 -5.68
N TYR A 61 -3.56 1.98 -5.51
CA TYR A 61 -4.04 0.77 -6.16
C TYR A 61 -5.33 1.01 -6.92
N MET A 62 -5.52 0.28 -8.00
CA MET A 62 -6.73 0.28 -8.80
C MET A 62 -7.49 -1.03 -8.57
N SER A 63 -8.77 -0.90 -8.27
CA SER A 63 -9.65 -2.07 -8.17
C SER A 63 -10.03 -2.55 -9.58
N PRO A 64 -9.93 -3.85 -9.87
CA PRO A 64 -10.38 -4.41 -11.15
C PRO A 64 -11.89 -4.27 -11.34
N THR A 65 -12.64 -4.18 -10.25
CA THR A 65 -14.08 -3.95 -10.24
C THR A 65 -14.39 -2.63 -9.55
N LYS A 66 -15.22 -1.80 -10.17
CA LYS A 66 -15.61 -0.53 -9.57
C LYS A 66 -16.45 -0.76 -8.31
N GLY A 67 -16.08 -0.06 -7.24
CA GLY A 67 -16.75 -0.11 -5.96
C GLY A 67 -18.12 0.59 -5.99
N ARG A 68 -19.01 0.16 -5.10
CA ARG A 68 -20.33 0.79 -4.92
C ARG A 68 -20.26 1.87 -3.86
N LEU A 69 -20.95 2.98 -4.10
CA LEU A 69 -21.16 3.98 -3.06
C LEU A 69 -22.21 3.47 -2.08
N ILE A 70 -21.93 3.57 -0.78
CA ILE A 70 -22.76 2.99 0.29
C ILE A 70 -24.22 3.51 0.24
N HIS A 71 -24.41 4.80 -0.08
CA HIS A 71 -25.72 5.45 -0.05
C HIS A 71 -26.56 5.27 -1.34
N THR A 72 -25.98 4.71 -2.41
CA THR A 72 -26.64 4.63 -3.73
C THR A 72 -27.26 3.28 -4.03
N ARG A 73 -27.03 2.28 -3.19
CA ARG A 73 -27.45 0.88 -3.41
C ARG A 73 -27.05 0.36 -4.80
N GLY A 74 -25.96 0.88 -5.36
CA GLY A 74 -25.47 0.50 -6.68
C GLY A 74 -26.21 1.08 -7.88
N LYS A 75 -27.07 2.09 -7.67
CA LYS A 75 -27.85 2.76 -8.74
C LYS A 75 -27.08 3.92 -9.42
N GLU A 76 -25.98 4.38 -8.85
CA GLU A 76 -25.17 5.45 -9.44
C GLU A 76 -24.50 4.99 -10.75
N SER A 77 -24.29 5.99 -11.63
CA SER A 77 -23.59 5.73 -12.88
C SER A 77 -22.17 5.22 -12.63
N SER A 78 -21.65 4.43 -13.57
CA SER A 78 -20.28 3.87 -13.49
C SER A 78 -19.20 4.96 -13.36
N MET A 79 -19.47 6.20 -13.76
CA MET A 79 -18.54 7.33 -13.66
C MET A 79 -18.38 7.88 -12.24
N LYS A 80 -19.33 7.63 -11.35
CA LYS A 80 -19.26 8.03 -9.94
C LYS A 80 -18.82 6.91 -9.00
N GLN A 81 -18.65 5.70 -9.52
CA GLN A 81 -18.21 4.56 -8.73
C GLN A 81 -16.70 4.66 -8.42
N LEU A 82 -16.33 4.20 -7.23
CA LEU A 82 -14.94 4.19 -6.81
C LEU A 82 -14.12 3.22 -7.67
N CYS A 83 -12.97 3.67 -8.14
CA CYS A 83 -12.10 2.87 -9.01
C CYS A 83 -10.82 2.40 -8.33
N GLY A 84 -10.49 2.95 -7.19
CA GLY A 84 -9.27 2.64 -6.44
C GLY A 84 -9.07 3.60 -5.30
N ASP A 85 -7.91 3.51 -4.67
CA ASP A 85 -7.60 4.31 -3.48
C ASP A 85 -6.16 4.80 -3.51
N THR A 86 -5.91 5.88 -2.77
CA THR A 86 -4.56 6.25 -2.36
C THR A 86 -4.40 5.97 -0.88
N ILE A 87 -3.39 5.18 -0.52
CA ILE A 87 -3.05 4.80 0.84
C ILE A 87 -1.84 5.60 1.31
N PHE A 88 -1.91 6.09 2.54
CA PHE A 88 -0.83 6.74 3.26
C PHE A 88 -0.57 5.99 4.55
N VAL A 89 0.69 5.69 4.85
CA VAL A 89 1.09 4.94 6.04
C VAL A 89 2.23 5.65 6.74
N ASP A 90 2.01 6.06 7.97
CA ASP A 90 3.04 6.65 8.81
C ASP A 90 4.03 5.60 9.31
N HIS A 91 5.33 5.86 9.15
CA HIS A 91 6.38 4.93 9.54
C HIS A 91 6.55 4.78 11.04
N ALA A 92 6.23 5.81 11.83
CA ALA A 92 6.41 5.79 13.28
C ALA A 92 5.28 5.03 13.99
N THR A 93 4.04 5.30 13.59
CA THR A 93 2.85 4.80 14.28
C THR A 93 2.16 3.64 13.58
N ASN A 94 2.49 3.38 12.31
CA ASN A 94 1.73 2.53 11.40
C ASN A 94 0.27 2.99 11.19
N PHE A 95 -0.01 4.26 11.45
CA PHE A 95 -1.31 4.84 11.14
C PHE A 95 -1.55 4.77 9.64
N ILE A 96 -2.72 4.26 9.26
CA ILE A 96 -3.12 4.09 7.86
C ILE A 96 -4.27 5.06 7.56
N PHE A 97 -4.06 5.90 6.57
CA PHE A 97 -5.11 6.73 5.98
C PHE A 97 -5.38 6.24 4.57
N ASN A 98 -6.63 5.88 4.28
CA ASN A 98 -7.07 5.42 2.98
C ASN A 98 -8.12 6.37 2.41
N ASN A 99 -7.90 6.88 1.20
CA ASN A 99 -8.85 7.75 0.52
C ASN A 99 -9.37 7.09 -0.76
N HIS A 100 -10.65 6.73 -0.74
CA HIS A 100 -11.33 6.16 -1.89
C HIS A 100 -11.54 7.21 -2.99
N GLN A 101 -11.28 6.83 -4.25
CA GLN A 101 -11.27 7.73 -5.38
C GLN A 101 -12.12 7.21 -6.55
N VAL A 102 -12.78 8.15 -7.23
CA VAL A 102 -13.53 7.88 -8.46
C VAL A 102 -12.60 7.83 -9.67
N ASN A 103 -11.45 8.50 -9.59
CA ASN A 103 -10.38 8.47 -10.58
C ASN A 103 -9.02 8.58 -9.89
N LEU A 104 -7.97 8.11 -10.56
CA LEU A 104 -6.60 8.10 -10.05
C LEU A 104 -5.72 9.11 -10.82
N THR A 105 -6.24 10.29 -11.09
CA THR A 105 -5.49 11.38 -11.71
C THR A 105 -4.54 12.04 -10.72
N ALA A 106 -3.50 12.72 -11.22
CA ALA A 106 -2.56 13.45 -10.39
C ALA A 106 -3.24 14.50 -9.49
N ALA A 107 -4.26 15.21 -10.00
CA ALA A 107 -5.04 16.15 -9.20
C ALA A 107 -5.82 15.47 -8.07
N SER A 108 -6.45 14.34 -8.35
CA SER A 108 -7.14 13.54 -7.34
C SER A 108 -6.20 12.96 -6.28
N THR A 109 -4.96 12.64 -6.67
CA THR A 109 -3.92 12.18 -5.75
C THR A 109 -3.49 13.30 -4.81
N VAL A 110 -3.33 14.53 -5.31
CA VAL A 110 -3.01 15.71 -4.48
C VAL A 110 -4.17 16.04 -3.53
N ASP A 111 -5.43 15.94 -3.99
CA ASP A 111 -6.60 16.09 -3.12
C ASP A 111 -6.59 15.06 -1.97
N SER A 112 -6.23 13.81 -2.28
CA SER A 112 -6.08 12.76 -1.27
C SER A 112 -4.96 13.07 -0.28
N LYS A 113 -3.86 13.65 -0.75
CA LYS A 113 -2.75 14.11 0.08
C LYS A 113 -3.21 15.19 1.06
N HIS A 114 -3.93 16.21 0.59
CA HIS A 114 -4.46 17.28 1.45
C HIS A 114 -5.42 16.75 2.52
N LYS A 115 -6.28 15.78 2.17
CA LYS A 115 -7.14 15.12 3.15
C LYS A 115 -6.35 14.35 4.21
N CYS A 116 -5.28 13.67 3.79
CA CYS A 116 -4.38 12.98 4.70
C CYS A 116 -3.70 13.97 5.64
N GLU A 117 -3.12 15.06 5.12
CA GLU A 117 -2.50 16.12 5.91
C GLU A 117 -3.47 16.72 6.90
N SER A 118 -4.69 17.06 6.47
CA SER A 118 -5.73 17.57 7.38
C SER A 118 -6.05 16.57 8.50
N LYS A 119 -6.00 15.26 8.20
CA LYS A 119 -6.23 14.23 9.21
C LYS A 119 -5.09 14.14 10.22
N PHE A 120 -3.84 14.31 9.79
CA PHE A 120 -2.69 14.38 10.67
C PHE A 120 -2.70 15.65 11.52
N ASP A 121 -3.10 16.79 10.94
CA ASP A 121 -3.24 18.06 11.65
C ASP A 121 -4.27 17.99 12.79
N GLU A 122 -5.36 17.20 12.66
CA GLU A 122 -6.31 16.94 13.75
C GLU A 122 -5.64 16.35 15.01
N PHE A 123 -4.53 15.63 14.83
CA PHE A 123 -3.73 15.06 15.92
C PHE A 123 -2.53 15.94 16.32
N GLY A 124 -2.39 17.11 15.72
CA GLY A 124 -1.25 18.01 15.94
C GLY A 124 0.05 17.51 15.31
N VAL A 125 -0.05 16.62 14.32
CA VAL A 125 1.10 16.04 13.63
C VAL A 125 1.24 16.64 12.24
N GLN A 126 2.44 17.13 11.90
CA GLN A 126 2.74 17.63 10.56
C GLN A 126 3.57 16.62 9.79
N ILE A 127 3.17 16.34 8.56
CA ILE A 127 3.92 15.46 7.65
C ILE A 127 5.12 16.24 7.13
N LYS A 128 6.32 15.63 7.19
CA LYS A 128 7.58 16.24 6.72
C LYS A 128 8.10 15.64 5.42
N GLN A 129 7.89 14.33 5.24
CA GLN A 129 8.40 13.61 4.08
C GLN A 129 7.42 12.55 3.59
N TYR A 130 7.30 12.46 2.26
CA TYR A 130 6.64 11.35 1.60
C TYR A 130 7.65 10.36 1.02
N ALA A 131 7.35 9.06 1.14
CA ALA A 131 8.04 7.98 0.45
C ALA A 131 7.05 7.31 -0.51
N ALA A 132 7.30 7.42 -1.81
CA ALA A 132 6.37 6.98 -2.84
C ALA A 132 7.04 6.14 -3.92
N ASP A 133 6.24 5.36 -4.64
CA ASP A 133 6.69 4.80 -5.91
C ASP A 133 6.71 5.87 -7.01
N ASN A 134 7.25 5.50 -8.18
CA ASN A 134 7.55 6.46 -9.24
C ASN A 134 6.31 7.11 -9.88
N HIS A 135 5.22 6.41 -10.00
CA HIS A 135 4.01 6.91 -10.67
C HIS A 135 2.78 6.64 -9.79
N PRO A 136 1.90 7.61 -9.56
CA PRO A 136 1.74 8.97 -10.13
C PRO A 136 2.49 10.08 -9.37
N PHE A 137 3.25 9.75 -8.34
CA PHE A 137 3.88 10.69 -7.40
C PHE A 137 5.07 11.47 -7.99
N ARG A 138 5.45 11.22 -9.25
CA ARG A 138 6.39 12.05 -10.03
C ARG A 138 5.70 13.08 -10.93
N SER A 139 4.39 13.20 -10.90
CA SER A 139 3.68 14.20 -11.68
C SER A 139 4.09 15.61 -11.25
N LYS A 140 4.13 16.53 -12.21
CA LYS A 140 4.43 17.95 -11.90
C LYS A 140 3.54 18.50 -10.81
N VAL A 141 2.23 18.18 -10.86
CA VAL A 141 1.23 18.65 -9.90
C VAL A 141 1.58 18.19 -8.48
N TRP A 142 1.99 16.95 -8.30
CA TRP A 142 2.42 16.43 -7.00
C TRP A 142 3.70 17.10 -6.52
N VAL A 143 4.71 17.19 -7.39
CA VAL A 143 6.01 17.77 -7.04
C VAL A 143 5.88 19.26 -6.70
N GLU A 144 5.12 20.02 -7.48
CA GLU A 144 4.85 21.44 -7.22
C GLU A 144 4.13 21.63 -5.87
N ASP A 145 3.10 20.82 -5.61
CA ASP A 145 2.37 20.92 -4.36
C ASP A 145 3.26 20.57 -3.15
N CYS A 146 4.10 19.55 -3.25
CA CYS A 146 5.02 19.20 -2.17
C CYS A 146 6.11 20.24 -1.96
N THR A 147 6.82 20.65 -3.03
CA THR A 147 8.03 21.48 -2.91
C THR A 147 7.73 22.95 -2.80
N VAL A 148 6.82 23.48 -3.63
CA VAL A 148 6.56 24.92 -3.72
C VAL A 148 5.57 25.37 -2.65
N GLN A 149 4.49 24.63 -2.47
CA GLN A 149 3.42 25.06 -1.56
C GLN A 149 3.68 24.68 -0.09
N ARG A 150 4.32 23.53 0.17
CA ARG A 150 4.43 22.98 1.52
C ARG A 150 5.86 22.70 2.01
N GLN A 151 6.85 22.88 1.18
CA GLN A 151 8.27 22.61 1.49
C GLN A 151 8.51 21.17 1.98
N LEU A 152 7.73 20.22 1.48
CA LEU A 152 7.83 18.82 1.82
C LEU A 152 8.80 18.11 0.85
N SER A 153 9.54 17.14 1.37
CA SER A 153 10.36 16.28 0.52
C SER A 153 9.59 15.04 0.09
N THR A 154 9.83 14.58 -1.15
CA THR A 154 9.34 13.29 -1.62
C THR A 154 10.51 12.42 -2.03
N SER A 155 10.67 11.27 -1.39
CA SER A 155 11.63 10.25 -1.80
C SER A 155 10.94 9.21 -2.67
N HIS A 156 11.60 8.80 -3.75
CA HIS A 156 11.09 7.78 -4.64
C HIS A 156 11.90 6.50 -4.52
N SER A 157 11.23 5.36 -4.56
CA SER A 157 11.92 4.06 -4.58
C SER A 157 12.78 3.93 -5.84
N GLY A 158 13.97 3.34 -5.68
CA GLY A 158 14.85 3.03 -6.82
C GLY A 158 14.25 1.99 -7.75
N VAL A 159 14.78 1.90 -8.97
CA VAL A 159 14.39 0.87 -9.94
C VAL A 159 14.63 -0.52 -9.33
N GLY A 160 13.59 -1.34 -9.29
CA GLY A 160 13.63 -2.69 -8.72
C GLY A 160 13.43 -2.78 -7.19
N ALA A 161 13.29 -1.63 -6.50
CA ALA A 161 13.07 -1.58 -5.04
C ALA A 161 11.61 -1.35 -4.63
N HIS A 162 10.66 -1.61 -5.52
CA HIS A 162 9.22 -1.38 -5.31
C HIS A 162 8.68 -2.07 -4.03
N HIS A 163 9.16 -3.27 -3.72
CA HIS A 163 8.69 -4.04 -2.57
C HIS A 163 9.15 -3.50 -1.19
N GLN A 164 9.93 -2.44 -1.16
CA GLN A 164 10.40 -1.83 0.09
C GLN A 164 9.46 -0.75 0.63
N VAL A 165 8.48 -0.34 -0.16
CA VAL A 165 7.51 0.68 0.27
C VAL A 165 6.51 0.07 1.26
N LEU A 166 6.40 0.68 2.44
CA LEU A 166 5.52 0.21 3.51
C LEU A 166 4.05 0.16 3.05
N ALA A 167 3.62 1.16 2.27
CA ALA A 167 2.26 1.24 1.75
C ALA A 167 1.90 0.05 0.85
N GLU A 168 2.81 -0.41 -0.04
CA GLU A 168 2.59 -1.60 -0.89
C GLU A 168 2.34 -2.86 -0.05
N ARG A 169 3.12 -3.06 1.02
CA ARG A 169 2.92 -4.20 1.92
C ARG A 169 1.56 -4.15 2.63
N ILE A 170 1.11 -2.97 3.02
CA ILE A 170 -0.21 -2.78 3.63
C ILE A 170 -1.32 -3.08 2.62
N ILE A 171 -1.21 -2.60 1.38
CA ILE A 171 -2.14 -2.93 0.29
C ILE A 171 -2.25 -4.45 0.12
N GLN A 172 -1.12 -5.15 0.03
CA GLN A 172 -1.11 -6.61 -0.08
C GLN A 172 -1.79 -7.30 1.12
N THR A 173 -1.61 -6.75 2.32
CA THR A 173 -2.26 -7.26 3.53
C THR A 173 -3.77 -7.09 3.48
N ILE A 174 -4.25 -5.90 3.11
CA ILE A 174 -5.68 -5.61 2.97
C ILE A 174 -6.33 -6.55 1.95
N PHE A 175 -5.71 -6.74 0.78
CA PHE A 175 -6.23 -7.65 -0.24
C PHE A 175 -6.21 -9.14 0.16
N ASN A 176 -5.33 -9.54 1.07
CA ASN A 176 -5.32 -10.91 1.57
C ASN A 176 -6.36 -11.17 2.67
N TRP A 177 -6.93 -10.13 3.27
CA TRP A 177 -7.95 -10.23 4.30
C TRP A 177 -9.39 -10.10 3.76
N SER A 178 -9.55 -9.65 2.52
CA SER A 178 -10.85 -9.53 1.81
C SER A 178 -11.16 -10.78 0.99
#